data_d10383d4c2776820815b6bfe2cb554e1
#
_entry.id   d10383d4c2776820815b6bfe2cb554e1
#
_cell.length_a   1.000
_cell.length_b   1.000
_cell.length_c   1.000
_cell.angle_alpha   90.00
_cell.angle_beta   90.00
_cell.angle_gamma   90.00
#
_symmetry.space_group_name_H-M   'P 1'
#
loop_
_entity.id
_entity.type
_entity.pdbx_description
1 polymer ?
#
loop_
_entity_poly.entity_id
_entity_poly.type
_entity_poly.pdbx_seq_one_letter_code
_entity_poly.pdbx_strand_id
1 'polypeptide(L)'
;MNAPSHISQGERAQDFVLPVFDGTPTRFYAHSGGAPTVLIFAPNTNEKIHSFVASLQQQKNPPDIFIVQTTQEVTDTSITIFTDPEGKVRQAYRIGGSDQTIVLLLNPNLRVLSTHTLDDISTTVEAITQTLAEQSQASPQELTTHAPVLLIPHVLTPDICQALINVWQNQ
;
A
#
# COMPACT_ATOMS: atom_id res chain seq x y z
N MET A 1 10.56 23.52 9.78
CA MET A 1 9.85 22.70 8.77
C MET A 1 8.97 21.72 9.54
N ASN A 2 7.65 21.85 9.44
CA ASN A 2 6.75 20.86 10.07
C ASN A 2 6.93 19.54 9.33
N ALA A 3 7.16 18.44 10.06
CA ALA A 3 7.14 17.12 9.47
C ALA A 3 5.75 16.87 8.85
N PRO A 4 5.67 16.20 7.68
CA PRO A 4 4.39 15.90 7.07
C PRO A 4 3.54 15.08 8.05
N SER A 5 2.24 15.38 8.12
CA SER A 5 1.30 14.75 9.04
C SER A 5 0.95 13.30 8.68
N HIS A 6 1.46 12.79 7.56
CA HIS A 6 1.29 11.42 7.07
C HIS A 6 2.47 11.05 6.15
N ILE A 7 2.53 9.77 5.73
CA ILE A 7 3.47 9.29 4.74
C ILE A 7 3.34 10.10 3.43
N SER A 8 4.47 10.50 2.84
CA SER A 8 4.49 11.42 1.70
C SER A 8 4.29 10.69 0.37
N GLN A 9 3.83 11.42 -0.64
CA GLN A 9 3.75 10.92 -2.01
C GLN A 9 5.11 10.40 -2.49
N GLY A 10 5.15 9.25 -3.15
CA GLY A 10 6.34 8.56 -3.62
C GLY A 10 7.04 7.70 -2.56
N GLU A 11 6.78 7.92 -1.26
CA GLU A 11 7.29 7.02 -0.22
C GLU A 11 6.64 5.63 -0.35
N ARG A 12 7.38 4.60 0.01
CA ARG A 12 6.86 3.24 0.03
C ARG A 12 6.09 3.00 1.33
N ALA A 13 4.88 2.45 1.21
CA ALA A 13 4.11 1.98 2.35
C ALA A 13 4.94 0.99 3.16
N GLN A 14 4.97 1.15 4.48
CA GLN A 14 5.71 0.26 5.36
C GLN A 14 4.96 -1.07 5.50
N ASP A 15 5.71 -2.17 5.54
CA ASP A 15 5.14 -3.47 5.81
C ASP A 15 4.79 -3.61 7.30
N PHE A 16 3.76 -4.39 7.59
CA PHE A 16 3.35 -4.68 8.95
C PHE A 16 2.72 -6.07 9.06
N VAL A 17 2.65 -6.58 10.28
CA VAL A 17 1.92 -7.80 10.64
C VAL A 17 0.92 -7.44 11.72
N LEU A 18 -0.34 -7.64 11.43
CA LEU A 18 -1.45 -7.39 12.35
C LEU A 18 -2.45 -8.55 12.30
N PRO A 19 -3.20 -8.81 13.37
CA PRO A 19 -4.28 -9.76 13.33
C PRO A 19 -5.41 -9.27 12.42
N VAL A 20 -5.98 -10.19 11.65
CA VAL A 20 -7.25 -10.01 10.94
C VAL A 20 -8.41 -10.47 11.83
N PHE A 21 -9.64 -10.48 11.29
CA PHE A 21 -10.87 -10.71 12.08
C PHE A 21 -10.87 -12.01 12.91
N ASP A 22 -10.23 -13.07 12.43
CA ASP A 22 -10.13 -14.37 13.12
C ASP A 22 -8.96 -14.45 14.11
N GLY A 23 -8.24 -13.34 14.31
CA GLY A 23 -7.07 -13.26 15.18
C GLY A 23 -5.77 -13.75 14.52
N THR A 24 -5.80 -14.22 13.28
CA THR A 24 -4.61 -14.71 12.57
C THR A 24 -3.65 -13.56 12.24
N PRO A 25 -2.39 -13.61 12.70
CA PRO A 25 -1.38 -12.63 12.32
C PRO A 25 -1.14 -12.68 10.81
N THR A 26 -1.45 -11.59 10.12
CA THR A 26 -1.40 -11.51 8.66
C THR A 26 -0.47 -10.38 8.25
N ARG A 27 0.41 -10.66 7.30
CA ARG A 27 1.38 -9.71 6.77
C ARG A 27 0.79 -8.93 5.61
N PHE A 28 0.83 -7.60 5.66
CA PHE A 28 0.28 -6.74 4.62
C PHE A 28 0.90 -7.00 3.25
N TYR A 29 2.23 -7.09 3.16
CA TYR A 29 2.93 -7.34 1.89
C TYR A 29 2.66 -8.72 1.29
N ALA A 30 2.16 -9.69 2.06
CA ALA A 30 1.79 -11.00 1.53
C ALA A 30 0.48 -10.97 0.73
N HIS A 31 -0.34 -9.94 0.95
CA HIS A 31 -1.66 -9.81 0.32
C HIS A 31 -1.77 -8.60 -0.61
N SER A 32 -0.77 -7.73 -0.63
CA SER A 32 -0.78 -6.49 -1.41
C SER A 32 0.39 -6.46 -2.39
N GLY A 33 0.28 -5.60 -3.41
CA GLY A 33 1.29 -5.44 -4.45
C GLY A 33 0.94 -6.17 -5.75
N GLY A 34 1.44 -5.64 -6.85
CA GLY A 34 1.10 -6.12 -8.20
C GLY A 34 -0.15 -5.47 -8.79
N ALA A 35 -1.06 -4.98 -7.95
CA ALA A 35 -2.20 -4.15 -8.32
C ALA A 35 -2.20 -2.83 -7.53
N PRO A 36 -2.90 -1.78 -8.02
CA PRO A 36 -3.16 -0.59 -7.22
C PRO A 36 -3.89 -0.97 -5.93
N THR A 37 -3.52 -0.35 -4.83
CA THR A 37 -4.04 -0.68 -3.50
C THR A 37 -4.59 0.55 -2.81
N VAL A 38 -5.77 0.45 -2.21
CA VAL A 38 -6.34 1.44 -1.30
C VAL A 38 -6.20 0.93 0.13
N LEU A 39 -5.42 1.65 0.94
CA LEU A 39 -5.21 1.36 2.34
C LEU A 39 -5.93 2.41 3.19
N ILE A 40 -6.91 1.98 3.96
CA ILE A 40 -7.79 2.84 4.76
C ILE A 40 -7.41 2.72 6.23
N PHE A 41 -7.07 3.84 6.86
CA PHE A 41 -6.90 3.94 8.30
C PHE A 41 -8.12 4.56 8.94
N ALA A 42 -8.83 3.83 9.76
CA ALA A 42 -10.05 4.27 10.43
C ALA A 42 -10.05 3.94 11.92
N PRO A 43 -10.77 4.67 12.77
CA PRO A 43 -10.97 4.26 14.16
C PRO A 43 -11.78 2.96 14.25
N ASN A 44 -12.81 2.85 13.44
CA ASN A 44 -13.66 1.67 13.28
C ASN A 44 -14.24 1.64 11.87
N THR A 45 -14.67 0.47 11.43
CA THR A 45 -15.44 0.31 10.20
C THR A 45 -16.89 0.72 10.46
N ASN A 46 -17.43 1.60 9.62
CA ASN A 46 -18.80 2.14 9.71
C ASN A 46 -19.47 2.16 8.33
N GLU A 47 -20.75 2.53 8.29
CA GLU A 47 -21.55 2.57 7.06
C GLU A 47 -20.93 3.46 5.96
N LYS A 48 -20.29 4.57 6.36
CA LYS A 48 -19.59 5.46 5.42
C LYS A 48 -18.43 4.76 4.72
N ILE A 49 -17.65 3.99 5.47
CA ILE A 49 -16.53 3.20 4.91
C ILE A 49 -17.06 2.10 4.01
N HIS A 50 -18.11 1.39 4.40
CA HIS A 50 -18.74 0.38 3.55
C HIS A 50 -19.25 0.96 2.24
N SER A 51 -19.91 2.11 2.28
CA SER A 51 -20.38 2.81 1.07
C SER A 51 -19.23 3.25 0.17
N PHE A 52 -18.13 3.75 0.75
CA PHE A 52 -16.92 4.13 0.03
C PHE A 52 -16.28 2.92 -0.66
N VAL A 53 -16.11 1.82 0.05
CA VAL A 53 -15.56 0.57 -0.47
C VAL A 53 -16.43 0.02 -1.60
N ALA A 54 -17.75 -0.04 -1.41
CA ALA A 54 -18.69 -0.50 -2.43
C ALA A 54 -18.60 0.35 -3.71
N SER A 55 -18.42 1.67 -3.57
CA SER A 55 -18.26 2.58 -4.71
C SER A 55 -16.96 2.33 -5.48
N LEU A 56 -15.86 1.99 -4.79
CA LEU A 56 -14.60 1.62 -5.44
C LEU A 56 -14.67 0.24 -6.11
N GLN A 57 -15.33 -0.73 -5.48
CA GLN A 57 -15.50 -2.08 -6.05
C GLN A 57 -16.35 -2.11 -7.32
N GLN A 58 -17.22 -1.13 -7.52
CA GLN A 58 -18.03 -0.98 -8.74
C GLN A 58 -17.24 -0.41 -9.93
N GLN A 59 -16.01 0.03 -9.73
CA GLN A 59 -15.17 0.53 -10.82
C GLN A 59 -14.78 -0.60 -11.79
N LYS A 60 -14.51 -0.27 -13.05
CA LYS A 60 -14.14 -1.25 -14.08
C LYS A 60 -12.89 -2.07 -13.72
N ASN A 61 -11.92 -1.44 -13.05
CA ASN A 61 -10.70 -2.04 -12.56
C ASN A 61 -10.54 -1.64 -11.09
N PRO A 62 -11.20 -2.34 -10.17
CA PRO A 62 -11.15 -1.99 -8.75
C PRO A 62 -9.75 -2.22 -8.18
N PRO A 63 -9.26 -1.32 -7.32
CA PRO A 63 -8.04 -1.56 -6.56
C PRO A 63 -8.24 -2.62 -5.50
N ASP A 64 -7.15 -3.24 -5.03
CA ASP A 64 -7.17 -4.02 -3.79
C ASP A 64 -7.47 -3.09 -2.60
N ILE A 65 -8.34 -3.53 -1.69
CA ILE A 65 -8.76 -2.67 -0.56
C ILE A 65 -8.44 -3.35 0.76
N PHE A 66 -7.75 -2.61 1.62
CA PHE A 66 -7.40 -3.04 2.98
C PHE A 66 -7.80 -1.96 3.98
N ILE A 67 -8.27 -2.38 5.15
CA ILE A 67 -8.63 -1.48 6.25
C ILE A 67 -7.74 -1.78 7.46
N VAL A 68 -7.21 -0.75 8.08
CA VAL A 68 -6.53 -0.80 9.39
C VAL A 68 -7.37 -0.03 10.39
N GLN A 69 -7.91 -0.71 11.39
CA GLN A 69 -8.76 -0.12 12.42
C GLN A 69 -8.26 -0.42 13.83
N THR A 70 -8.67 0.41 14.80
CA THR A 70 -8.27 0.23 16.20
C THR A 70 -9.21 -0.71 16.98
N THR A 71 -10.45 -0.85 16.55
CA THR A 71 -11.43 -1.74 17.17
C THR A 71 -11.38 -3.15 16.59
N GLN A 72 -11.82 -4.13 17.37
CA GLN A 72 -11.85 -5.54 16.94
C GLN A 72 -13.20 -5.94 16.31
N GLU A 73 -14.16 -5.02 16.26
CA GLU A 73 -15.46 -5.28 15.66
C GLU A 73 -15.33 -5.35 14.13
N VAL A 74 -15.66 -6.49 13.56
CA VAL A 74 -15.68 -6.72 12.12
C VAL A 74 -17.11 -7.05 11.71
N THR A 75 -17.67 -6.22 10.85
CA THR A 75 -19.04 -6.38 10.33
C THR A 75 -19.06 -6.97 8.92
N ASP A 76 -17.93 -6.98 8.22
CA ASP A 76 -17.84 -7.48 6.84
C ASP A 76 -16.57 -8.30 6.66
N THR A 77 -16.72 -9.53 6.19
CA THR A 77 -15.61 -10.47 5.92
C THR A 77 -15.17 -10.47 4.46
N SER A 78 -15.80 -9.68 3.59
CA SER A 78 -15.44 -9.59 2.17
C SER A 78 -14.17 -8.78 1.92
N ILE A 79 -13.73 -7.99 2.92
CA ILE A 79 -12.57 -7.13 2.87
C ILE A 79 -11.58 -7.54 3.95
N THR A 80 -10.28 -7.49 3.66
CA THR A 80 -9.27 -7.74 4.67
C THR A 80 -9.18 -6.54 5.62
N ILE A 81 -9.57 -6.77 6.87
CA ILE A 81 -9.53 -5.78 7.96
C ILE A 81 -8.46 -6.20 8.96
N PHE A 82 -7.47 -5.34 9.14
CA PHE A 82 -6.40 -5.47 10.11
C PHE A 82 -6.77 -4.72 11.40
N THR A 83 -6.46 -5.32 12.55
CA THR A 83 -6.71 -4.71 13.85
C THR A 83 -5.41 -4.19 14.45
N ASP A 84 -5.33 -2.87 14.68
CA ASP A 84 -4.19 -2.14 15.28
C ASP A 84 -4.64 -1.45 16.58
N PRO A 85 -4.89 -2.21 17.68
CA PRO A 85 -5.49 -1.66 18.90
C PRO A 85 -4.59 -0.66 19.61
N GLU A 86 -3.27 -0.78 19.41
CA GLU A 86 -2.29 0.14 19.99
C GLU A 86 -1.96 1.33 19.07
N GLY A 87 -2.48 1.36 17.84
CA GLY A 87 -2.23 2.41 16.86
C GLY A 87 -0.78 2.48 16.38
N LYS A 88 0.00 1.41 16.55
CA LYS A 88 1.43 1.36 16.19
C LYS A 88 1.64 1.53 14.68
N VAL A 89 0.84 0.84 13.88
CA VAL A 89 0.92 0.95 12.43
C VAL A 89 0.45 2.33 11.97
N ARG A 90 -0.65 2.84 12.54
CA ARG A 90 -1.10 4.19 12.29
C ARG A 90 -0.01 5.24 12.58
N GLN A 91 0.70 5.09 13.69
CA GLN A 91 1.83 5.96 14.06
C GLN A 91 3.02 5.81 13.10
N ALA A 92 3.36 4.58 12.68
CA ALA A 92 4.44 4.32 11.72
C ALA A 92 4.16 5.02 10.37
N TYR A 93 2.89 5.09 9.97
CA TYR A 93 2.44 5.85 8.80
C TYR A 93 2.31 7.36 9.05
N ARG A 94 2.69 7.84 10.24
CA ARG A 94 2.62 9.26 10.63
C ARG A 94 1.21 9.84 10.53
N ILE A 95 0.18 9.01 10.70
CA ILE A 95 -1.21 9.45 10.64
C ILE A 95 -1.61 9.94 12.03
N GLY A 96 -1.68 11.28 12.18
CA GLY A 96 -2.16 11.92 13.39
C GLY A 96 -3.69 11.89 13.50
N GLY A 97 -4.18 12.09 14.74
CA GLY A 97 -5.62 12.12 15.02
C GLY A 97 -6.27 10.73 15.00
N SER A 98 -6.82 10.30 16.14
CA SER A 98 -7.46 8.98 16.25
C SER A 98 -8.78 8.88 15.49
N ASP A 99 -9.45 10.02 15.29
CA ASP A 99 -10.86 10.08 14.86
C ASP A 99 -11.04 10.28 13.35
N GLN A 100 -9.93 10.57 12.63
CA GLN A 100 -9.99 10.79 11.19
C GLN A 100 -9.78 9.49 10.41
N THR A 101 -10.60 9.31 9.37
CA THR A 101 -10.39 8.26 8.38
C THR A 101 -9.47 8.80 7.27
N ILE A 102 -8.32 8.17 7.13
CA ILE A 102 -7.32 8.51 6.10
C ILE A 102 -7.26 7.39 5.07
N VAL A 103 -7.27 7.77 3.81
CA VAL A 103 -7.22 6.87 2.65
C VAL A 103 -5.93 7.11 1.91
N LEU A 104 -5.11 6.08 1.78
CA LEU A 104 -3.90 6.09 0.96
C LEU A 104 -4.17 5.31 -0.33
N LEU A 105 -3.90 5.93 -1.47
CA LEU A 105 -3.82 5.22 -2.74
C LEU A 105 -2.36 4.86 -3.01
N LEU A 106 -2.10 3.59 -3.24
CA LEU A 106 -0.77 3.04 -3.52
C LEU A 106 -0.72 2.49 -4.95
N ASN A 107 0.43 2.64 -5.60
CA ASN A 107 0.68 1.99 -6.89
C ASN A 107 1.01 0.49 -6.71
N PRO A 108 1.15 -0.31 -7.79
CA PRO A 108 1.50 -1.72 -7.71
C PRO A 108 2.82 -2.04 -6.98
N ASN A 109 3.72 -1.07 -6.82
CA ASN A 109 4.96 -1.18 -6.05
C ASN A 109 4.80 -0.69 -4.60
N LEU A 110 3.56 -0.48 -4.16
CA LEU A 110 3.20 0.00 -2.82
C LEU A 110 3.79 1.39 -2.48
N ARG A 111 3.95 2.26 -3.49
CA ARG A 111 4.30 3.67 -3.27
C ARG A 111 3.05 4.53 -3.24
N VAL A 112 3.03 5.50 -2.34
CA VAL A 112 1.91 6.43 -2.18
C VAL A 112 1.76 7.29 -3.43
N LEU A 113 0.61 7.20 -4.07
CA LEU A 113 0.18 8.09 -5.17
C LEU A 113 -0.53 9.32 -4.63
N SER A 114 -1.47 9.11 -3.71
CA SER A 114 -2.23 10.20 -3.08
C SER A 114 -2.69 9.81 -1.68
N THR A 115 -3.00 10.84 -0.88
CA THR A 115 -3.55 10.71 0.47
C THR A 115 -4.79 11.59 0.58
N HIS A 116 -5.86 11.05 1.12
CA HIS A 116 -7.13 11.75 1.27
C HIS A 116 -7.68 11.58 2.69
N THR A 117 -8.38 12.59 3.18
CA THR A 117 -9.29 12.43 4.32
C THR A 117 -10.66 12.04 3.76
N LEU A 118 -11.30 11.04 4.35
CA LEU A 118 -12.63 10.60 3.89
C LEU A 118 -13.72 11.50 4.46
N ASP A 119 -13.78 12.74 3.97
CA ASP A 119 -14.84 13.70 4.36
C ASP A 119 -16.08 13.52 3.47
N ASP A 120 -15.89 13.40 2.17
CA ASP A 120 -16.93 13.13 1.17
C ASP A 120 -16.56 11.93 0.30
N ILE A 121 -17.52 11.00 0.15
CA ILE A 121 -17.30 9.75 -0.58
C ILE A 121 -17.09 10.01 -2.07
N SER A 122 -17.99 10.79 -2.67
CA SER A 122 -18.01 11.00 -4.12
C SER A 122 -16.73 11.67 -4.59
N THR A 123 -16.33 12.74 -3.91
CA THR A 123 -15.10 13.48 -4.21
C THR A 123 -13.86 12.59 -4.06
N THR A 124 -13.81 11.75 -3.02
CA THR A 124 -12.67 10.88 -2.79
C THR A 124 -12.60 9.76 -3.84
N VAL A 125 -13.73 9.16 -4.20
CA VAL A 125 -13.81 8.13 -5.26
C VAL A 125 -13.39 8.71 -6.61
N GLU A 126 -13.88 9.91 -6.97
CA GLU A 126 -13.50 10.59 -8.21
C GLU A 126 -11.99 10.85 -8.27
N ALA A 127 -11.41 11.40 -7.21
CA ALA A 127 -9.98 11.69 -7.15
C ALA A 127 -9.12 10.41 -7.30
N ILE A 128 -9.51 9.32 -6.63
CA ILE A 128 -8.83 8.02 -6.74
C ILE A 128 -8.96 7.48 -8.18
N THR A 129 -10.16 7.49 -8.73
CA THR A 129 -10.43 6.98 -10.08
C THR A 129 -9.68 7.76 -11.14
N GLN A 130 -9.62 9.08 -11.01
CA GLN A 130 -8.84 9.94 -11.89
C GLN A 130 -7.35 9.63 -11.82
N THR A 131 -6.80 9.53 -10.61
CA THR A 131 -5.38 9.19 -10.40
C THR A 131 -5.02 7.83 -11.01
N LEU A 132 -5.89 6.83 -10.86
CA LEU A 132 -5.71 5.50 -11.47
C LEU A 132 -5.78 5.56 -13.01
N ALA A 133 -6.69 6.36 -13.56
CA ALA A 133 -6.81 6.55 -15.01
C ALA A 133 -5.56 7.21 -15.59
N GLU A 134 -5.02 8.23 -14.94
CA GLU A 134 -3.77 8.90 -15.33
C GLU A 134 -2.58 7.94 -15.32
N GLN A 135 -2.47 7.09 -14.28
CA GLN A 135 -1.42 6.05 -14.21
C GLN A 135 -1.56 5.02 -15.34
N SER A 136 -2.78 4.63 -15.69
CA SER A 136 -3.05 3.66 -16.75
C SER A 136 -2.76 4.22 -18.15
N GLN A 137 -2.86 5.54 -18.34
CA GLN A 137 -2.59 6.22 -19.62
C GLN A 137 -1.13 6.62 -19.78
N ALA A 138 -0.32 6.51 -18.74
CA ALA A 138 1.10 6.80 -18.83
C ALA A 138 1.77 5.85 -19.84
N SER A 139 2.10 6.37 -21.01
CA SER A 139 2.86 5.62 -22.01
C SER A 139 4.23 5.22 -21.43
N PRO A 140 4.75 4.04 -21.79
CA PRO A 140 6.12 3.69 -21.46
C PRO A 140 7.06 4.79 -21.94
N GLN A 141 7.74 5.46 -21.03
CA GLN A 141 8.77 6.43 -21.39
C GLN A 141 10.08 5.68 -21.60
N GLU A 142 10.65 5.83 -22.79
CA GLU A 142 12.02 5.39 -23.03
C GLU A 142 12.95 6.28 -22.21
N LEU A 143 13.60 5.70 -21.20
CA LEU A 143 14.59 6.39 -20.41
C LEU A 143 15.86 6.51 -21.24
N THR A 144 16.08 7.67 -21.84
CA THR A 144 17.30 8.00 -22.61
C THR A 144 18.51 8.29 -21.71
N THR A 145 18.29 8.43 -20.40
CA THR A 145 19.37 8.57 -19.43
C THR A 145 19.97 7.21 -19.07
N HIS A 146 21.27 7.15 -18.96
CA HIS A 146 21.97 5.95 -18.49
C HIS A 146 21.40 5.52 -17.14
N ALA A 147 20.99 4.27 -17.01
CA ALA A 147 20.57 3.73 -15.72
C ALA A 147 21.72 3.97 -14.71
N PRO A 148 21.41 4.44 -13.48
CA PRO A 148 22.43 4.61 -12.45
C PRO A 148 22.90 3.21 -11.98
N VAL A 149 23.82 2.63 -12.75
CA VAL A 149 24.42 1.34 -12.45
C VAL A 149 25.75 1.58 -11.75
N LEU A 150 25.87 1.14 -10.50
CA LEU A 150 27.14 1.10 -9.80
C LEU A 150 27.82 -0.23 -10.12
N LEU A 151 28.91 -0.19 -10.90
CA LEU A 151 29.76 -1.34 -11.12
C LEU A 151 30.90 -1.30 -10.10
N ILE A 152 30.91 -2.27 -9.20
CA ILE A 152 32.01 -2.46 -8.24
C ILE A 152 32.83 -3.66 -8.72
N PRO A 153 33.99 -3.43 -9.34
CA PRO A 153 34.83 -4.52 -9.82
C PRO A 153 35.47 -5.26 -8.64
N HIS A 154 35.73 -6.52 -8.81
CA HIS A 154 36.46 -7.39 -7.87
C HIS A 154 35.81 -7.61 -6.50
N VAL A 155 34.48 -7.48 -6.41
CA VAL A 155 33.73 -7.79 -5.17
C VAL A 155 33.78 -9.28 -4.86
N LEU A 156 33.73 -10.11 -5.90
CA LEU A 156 33.86 -11.57 -5.77
C LEU A 156 35.12 -12.03 -6.49
N THR A 157 35.82 -12.99 -5.89
CA THR A 157 36.94 -13.64 -6.57
C THR A 157 36.44 -14.56 -7.69
N PRO A 158 37.24 -14.84 -8.74
CA PRO A 158 36.85 -15.74 -9.83
C PRO A 158 36.37 -17.11 -9.32
N ASP A 159 37.01 -17.63 -8.26
CA ASP A 159 36.66 -18.94 -7.68
C ASP A 159 35.24 -18.92 -7.04
N ILE A 160 34.89 -17.85 -6.37
CA ILE A 160 33.54 -17.68 -5.81
C ILE A 160 32.51 -17.56 -6.93
N CYS A 161 32.82 -16.79 -7.98
CA CYS A 161 31.93 -16.67 -9.14
C CYS A 161 31.72 -18.05 -9.80
N GLN A 162 32.76 -18.84 -9.98
CA GLN A 162 32.67 -20.18 -10.57
C GLN A 162 31.86 -21.13 -9.65
N ALA A 163 32.04 -21.05 -8.34
CA ALA A 163 31.29 -21.85 -7.40
C ALA A 163 29.77 -21.53 -7.47
N LEU A 164 29.39 -20.25 -7.56
CA LEU A 164 28.01 -19.83 -7.74
C LEU A 164 27.40 -20.30 -9.06
N ILE A 165 28.16 -20.23 -10.16
CA ILE A 165 27.73 -20.72 -11.47
C ILE A 165 27.49 -22.24 -11.41
N ASN A 166 28.39 -23.00 -10.81
CA ASN A 166 28.26 -24.45 -10.66
C ASN A 166 27.01 -24.83 -9.80
N VAL A 167 26.69 -24.08 -8.74
CA VAL A 167 25.48 -24.29 -7.95
C VAL A 167 24.24 -24.07 -8.80
N TRP A 168 24.23 -23.03 -9.63
CA TRP A 168 23.10 -22.73 -10.51
C TRP A 168 22.89 -23.80 -11.60
N GLN A 169 23.98 -24.30 -12.20
CA GLN A 169 23.92 -25.28 -13.26
C GLN A 169 23.54 -26.70 -12.81
N ASN A 170 23.64 -26.99 -11.49
CA ASN A 170 23.38 -28.30 -10.91
C ASN A 170 22.05 -28.36 -10.16
N GLN A 171 21.17 -27.36 -10.29
CA GLN A 171 19.76 -27.39 -9.85
C GLN A 171 18.85 -27.83 -10.99
#